data_c0cf9dd945dacfc6d3ed8bac67b1a5de
#
_entry.id   c0cf9dd945dacfc6d3ed8bac67b1a5de
#
_cell.length_a   1.000
_cell.length_b   1.000
_cell.length_c   1.000
_cell.angle_alpha   90.00
_cell.angle_beta   90.00
_cell.angle_gamma   90.00
#
_symmetry.space_group_name_H-M   'P 1'
#
loop_
_entity.id
_entity.type
_entity.pdbx_description
1 polymer ?
#
loop_
_entity_poly.entity_id
_entity_poly.type
_entity_poly.pdbx_seq_one_letter_code
_entity_poly.pdbx_strand_id
1 'polypeptide(L)'
;LVNNRRARSTIPTKYDARQEGYLPAVRDQGRWGACWSFSLTGALEVSAVRDIGAVADSIDLSERHLAYFGYNTGYDALDNANKDTMTSPADYYLTNGGNDIRGVVRLMNWNGGADEDAYPYVTSSLPDALERTAAQNAKLYLENAYRYNFAEETDKDEAVNVVKKMIMDYGAVSWSYYNDAKYVN
;
A
#
# COMPACT_ATOMS: atom_id res chain seq x y z
N LEU A 1 20.89 -8.80 3.36
CA LEU A 1 20.81 -9.19 4.76
C LEU A 1 19.39 -9.65 5.04
N VAL A 2 19.13 -10.95 4.94
CA VAL A 2 17.85 -11.53 5.34
C VAL A 2 17.78 -11.41 6.85
N ASN A 3 17.06 -10.41 7.36
CA ASN A 3 16.72 -10.35 8.75
C ASN A 3 15.87 -11.59 9.09
N ASN A 4 16.44 -12.51 9.84
CA ASN A 4 15.75 -13.64 10.45
C ASN A 4 14.71 -13.07 11.45
N ARG A 5 13.57 -12.60 10.92
CA ARG A 5 12.40 -12.29 11.75
C ARG A 5 11.96 -13.62 12.36
N ARG A 6 12.33 -13.86 13.62
CA ARG A 6 11.87 -15.02 14.36
C ARG A 6 10.36 -14.99 14.36
N ALA A 7 9.75 -15.94 13.64
CA ALA A 7 8.32 -16.19 13.74
C ALA A 7 7.97 -16.33 15.24
N ARG A 8 7.10 -15.45 15.76
CA ARG A 8 6.59 -15.60 17.12
C ARG A 8 5.84 -16.93 17.16
N SER A 9 6.27 -17.87 17.95
CA SER A 9 5.73 -19.22 18.00
C SER A 9 4.31 -19.29 18.58
N THR A 10 3.87 -18.25 19.29
CA THR A 10 2.56 -18.20 19.96
C THR A 10 1.87 -16.87 19.70
N ILE A 11 0.56 -16.94 19.39
CA ILE A 11 -0.28 -15.75 19.26
C ILE A 11 -0.71 -15.33 20.67
N PRO A 12 -0.46 -14.08 21.09
CA PRO A 12 -0.87 -13.59 22.40
C PRO A 12 -2.40 -13.43 22.45
N THR A 13 -2.96 -13.42 23.64
CA THR A 13 -4.39 -13.18 23.87
C THR A 13 -4.83 -11.77 23.47
N LYS A 14 -3.89 -10.81 23.47
CA LYS A 14 -4.11 -9.41 23.07
C LYS A 14 -2.87 -8.89 22.34
N TYR A 15 -3.09 -8.21 21.22
CA TYR A 15 -2.07 -7.45 20.50
C TYR A 15 -2.69 -6.16 19.97
N ASP A 16 -2.02 -5.04 20.19
CA ASP A 16 -2.43 -3.72 19.71
C ASP A 16 -1.19 -3.01 19.14
N ALA A 17 -1.12 -2.93 17.82
CA ALA A 17 -0.01 -2.34 17.10
C ALA A 17 0.21 -0.85 17.42
N ARG A 18 -0.82 -0.14 17.92
CA ARG A 18 -0.69 1.26 18.37
C ARG A 18 0.25 1.41 19.56
N GLN A 19 0.40 0.37 20.37
CA GLN A 19 1.30 0.37 21.53
C GLN A 19 2.77 0.11 21.16
N GLU A 20 3.02 -0.29 19.92
CA GLU A 20 4.36 -0.58 19.42
C GLU A 20 5.09 0.68 18.89
N GLY A 21 4.36 1.79 18.70
CA GLY A 21 4.96 3.09 18.35
C GLY A 21 5.36 3.28 16.88
N TYR A 22 4.95 2.39 15.98
CA TYR A 22 5.31 2.45 14.56
C TYR A 22 4.14 2.71 13.60
N LEU A 23 2.91 2.88 14.13
CA LEU A 23 1.77 3.18 13.27
C LEU A 23 1.71 4.67 12.93
N PRO A 24 1.54 5.04 11.64
CA PRO A 24 1.32 6.41 11.22
C PRO A 24 -0.06 6.90 11.65
N ALA A 25 -0.27 8.22 11.54
CA ALA A 25 -1.58 8.83 11.73
C ALA A 25 -2.61 8.28 10.73
N VAL A 26 -3.88 8.26 11.15
CA VAL A 26 -4.98 7.84 10.27
C VAL A 26 -5.22 8.91 9.21
N ARG A 27 -5.30 8.51 7.95
CA ARG A 27 -5.56 9.38 6.80
C ARG A 27 -6.95 9.16 6.23
N ASP A 28 -7.47 10.17 5.56
CA ASP A 28 -8.79 10.15 4.93
C ASP A 28 -8.65 10.22 3.40
N GLN A 29 -9.16 9.21 2.71
CA GLN A 29 -9.20 9.18 1.24
C GLN A 29 -10.24 10.15 0.65
N GLY A 30 -11.11 10.72 1.47
CA GLY A 30 -12.21 11.56 1.02
C GLY A 30 -13.19 10.80 0.11
N ARG A 31 -13.65 11.47 -0.94
CA ARG A 31 -14.67 10.94 -1.86
C ARG A 31 -14.15 9.97 -2.92
N TRP A 32 -12.85 9.79 -3.03
CA TRP A 32 -12.24 9.03 -4.11
C TRP A 32 -12.19 7.53 -3.83
N GLY A 33 -12.20 6.73 -4.88
CA GLY A 33 -12.06 5.27 -4.81
C GLY A 33 -10.61 4.79 -4.68
N ALA A 34 -9.81 5.44 -3.81
CA ALA A 34 -8.38 5.19 -3.67
C ALA A 34 -8.02 4.33 -2.45
N CYS A 35 -8.98 3.67 -1.80
CA CYS A 35 -8.76 2.87 -0.59
C CYS A 35 -7.61 1.85 -0.71
N TRP A 36 -7.44 1.27 -1.89
CA TRP A 36 -6.38 0.31 -2.18
C TRP A 36 -4.98 0.92 -2.10
N SER A 37 -4.79 2.18 -2.56
CA SER A 37 -3.50 2.86 -2.44
C SER A 37 -3.20 3.25 -0.99
N PHE A 38 -4.19 3.76 -0.24
CA PHE A 38 -4.05 4.01 1.20
C PHE A 38 -3.68 2.77 2.00
N SER A 39 -4.32 1.65 1.71
CA SER A 39 -4.03 0.37 2.38
C SER A 39 -2.61 -0.11 2.11
N LEU A 40 -2.11 0.05 0.89
CA LEU A 40 -0.77 -0.39 0.50
C LEU A 40 0.33 0.56 0.97
N THR A 41 0.14 1.88 0.84
CA THR A 41 1.11 2.86 1.34
C THR A 41 1.26 2.74 2.85
N GLY A 42 0.15 2.68 3.59
CA GLY A 42 0.19 2.50 5.04
C GLY A 42 0.87 1.20 5.48
N ALA A 43 0.64 0.08 4.80
CA ALA A 43 1.33 -1.17 5.10
C ALA A 43 2.85 -1.09 4.80
N LEU A 44 3.24 -0.41 3.71
CA LEU A 44 4.64 -0.21 3.34
C LEU A 44 5.35 0.72 4.34
N GLU A 45 4.72 1.81 4.75
CA GLU A 45 5.24 2.74 5.76
C GLU A 45 5.49 2.05 7.09
N VAL A 46 4.50 1.31 7.60
CA VAL A 46 4.64 0.54 8.84
C VAL A 46 5.79 -0.45 8.77
N SER A 47 5.90 -1.18 7.65
CA SER A 47 7.00 -2.12 7.45
C SER A 47 8.36 -1.41 7.42
N ALA A 48 8.45 -0.29 6.70
CA ALA A 48 9.69 0.48 6.59
C ALA A 48 10.11 1.08 7.94
N VAL A 49 9.19 1.72 8.66
CA VAL A 49 9.45 2.27 10.01
C VAL A 49 9.99 1.21 10.95
N ARG A 50 9.39 0.02 10.96
CA ARG A 50 9.85 -1.09 11.80
C ARG A 50 11.23 -1.61 11.38
N ASP A 51 11.48 -1.73 10.08
CA ASP A 51 12.71 -2.31 9.57
C ASP A 51 13.93 -1.42 9.80
N ILE A 52 13.75 -0.11 9.70
CA ILE A 52 14.83 0.87 9.92
C ILE A 52 14.84 1.43 11.36
N GLY A 53 13.87 1.06 12.21
CA GLY A 53 13.73 1.59 13.56
C GLY A 53 13.45 3.10 13.61
N ALA A 54 12.75 3.63 12.61
CA ALA A 54 12.37 5.03 12.55
C ALA A 54 11.18 5.35 13.46
N VAL A 55 10.89 6.63 13.61
CA VAL A 55 9.69 7.11 14.32
C VAL A 55 8.49 7.00 13.38
N ALA A 56 7.31 6.65 13.91
CA ALA A 56 6.05 6.76 13.16
C ALA A 56 5.91 8.17 12.56
N ASP A 57 5.24 8.29 11.43
CA ASP A 57 5.10 9.53 10.66
C ASP A 57 6.41 10.13 10.08
N SER A 58 7.56 9.49 10.27
CA SER A 58 8.80 9.89 9.59
C SER A 58 8.86 9.49 8.13
N ILE A 59 7.98 8.61 7.72
CA ILE A 59 7.80 8.14 6.34
C ILE A 59 6.33 8.37 6.00
N ASP A 60 6.08 9.24 5.03
CA ASP A 60 4.77 9.59 4.52
C ASP A 60 4.78 9.43 3.00
N LEU A 61 4.10 8.40 2.50
CA LEU A 61 4.10 8.02 1.09
C LEU A 61 2.83 8.49 0.39
N SER A 62 3.00 9.03 -0.81
CA SER A 62 1.91 9.52 -1.62
C SER A 62 1.00 8.41 -2.15
N GLU A 63 -0.22 8.40 -1.66
CA GLU A 63 -1.30 7.56 -2.21
C GLU A 63 -1.67 7.98 -3.63
N ARG A 64 -1.58 9.29 -3.92
CA ARG A 64 -1.81 9.82 -5.26
C ARG A 64 -0.79 9.30 -6.26
N HIS A 65 0.49 9.28 -5.91
CA HIS A 65 1.55 8.76 -6.77
C HIS A 65 1.31 7.29 -7.10
N LEU A 66 1.05 6.46 -6.08
CA LEU A 66 0.77 5.04 -6.26
C LEU A 66 -0.50 4.82 -7.09
N ALA A 67 -1.58 5.56 -6.80
CA ALA A 67 -2.83 5.45 -7.55
C ALA A 67 -2.64 5.84 -9.02
N TYR A 68 -1.97 6.95 -9.29
CA TYR A 68 -1.73 7.45 -10.64
C TYR A 68 -0.96 6.44 -11.49
N PHE A 69 0.19 6.00 -11.02
CA PHE A 69 1.03 5.04 -11.75
C PHE A 69 0.52 3.60 -11.69
N GLY A 70 -0.47 3.32 -10.87
CA GLY A 70 -1.29 2.11 -10.97
C GLY A 70 -2.08 2.02 -12.27
N TYR A 71 -2.40 3.15 -12.88
CA TYR A 71 -3.22 3.25 -14.10
C TYR A 71 -2.50 3.86 -15.30
N ASN A 72 -1.39 4.53 -15.09
CA ASN A 72 -0.67 5.23 -16.13
C ASN A 72 0.77 4.71 -16.22
N THR A 73 1.30 4.64 -17.42
CA THR A 73 2.69 4.23 -17.63
C THR A 73 3.64 5.32 -17.16
N GLY A 74 4.58 4.94 -16.29
CA GLY A 74 5.70 5.78 -15.90
C GLY A 74 6.81 5.81 -16.95
N TYR A 75 7.85 6.58 -16.68
CA TYR A 75 9.08 6.55 -17.47
C TYR A 75 9.81 5.21 -17.27
N ASP A 76 10.29 4.64 -18.35
CA ASP A 76 11.16 3.47 -18.34
C ASP A 76 12.57 3.90 -18.77
N ALA A 77 13.55 3.68 -17.89
CA ALA A 77 14.95 4.03 -18.16
C ALA A 77 15.56 3.27 -19.34
N LEU A 78 14.97 2.13 -19.71
CA LEU A 78 15.39 1.33 -20.86
C LEU A 78 14.72 1.75 -22.17
N ASP A 79 13.88 2.80 -22.13
CA ASP A 79 13.09 3.32 -23.26
C ASP A 79 12.25 2.25 -24.01
N ASN A 80 11.94 1.16 -23.32
CA ASN A 80 11.06 0.12 -23.86
C ASN A 80 9.59 0.56 -23.83
N ALA A 81 9.27 1.62 -23.07
CA ALA A 81 7.94 2.15 -22.86
C ALA A 81 7.36 2.87 -24.08
N ASN A 82 8.12 3.09 -25.12
CA ASN A 82 7.59 3.67 -26.38
C ASN A 82 6.44 2.87 -27.00
N LYS A 83 6.26 1.63 -26.56
CA LYS A 83 5.16 0.76 -26.99
C LYS A 83 4.11 0.53 -25.90
N ASP A 84 4.39 0.85 -24.64
CA ASP A 84 3.47 0.70 -23.52
C ASP A 84 3.05 2.09 -23.03
N THR A 85 2.13 2.69 -23.75
CA THR A 85 1.58 4.03 -23.49
C THR A 85 0.20 3.94 -22.82
N MET A 86 0.07 3.08 -21.82
CA MET A 86 -1.20 3.02 -21.08
C MET A 86 -1.44 4.35 -20.38
N THR A 87 -2.47 5.06 -20.80
CA THR A 87 -2.98 6.25 -20.14
C THR A 87 -4.45 6.05 -19.84
N SER A 88 -4.87 6.42 -18.65
CA SER A 88 -6.26 6.41 -18.24
C SER A 88 -6.90 7.80 -18.42
N PRO A 89 -8.25 7.91 -18.49
CA PRO A 89 -8.93 9.19 -18.34
C PRO A 89 -8.44 9.93 -17.06
N ALA A 90 -8.51 11.26 -17.08
CA ALA A 90 -7.85 12.11 -16.09
C ALA A 90 -8.17 11.78 -14.62
N ASP A 91 -9.43 11.39 -14.34
CA ASP A 91 -9.91 11.06 -12.99
C ASP A 91 -9.96 9.55 -12.69
N TYR A 92 -9.68 8.71 -13.68
CA TYR A 92 -9.92 7.28 -13.61
C TYR A 92 -9.15 6.58 -12.49
N TYR A 93 -7.92 7.02 -12.25
CA TYR A 93 -7.06 6.46 -11.20
C TYR A 93 -7.57 6.75 -9.78
N LEU A 94 -8.44 7.75 -9.62
CA LEU A 94 -9.09 8.09 -8.35
C LEU A 94 -10.52 7.54 -8.25
N THR A 95 -11.20 7.28 -9.37
CA THR A 95 -12.63 6.94 -9.36
C THR A 95 -12.92 5.46 -9.62
N ASN A 96 -12.01 4.75 -10.30
CA ASN A 96 -12.26 3.38 -10.74
C ASN A 96 -11.91 2.31 -9.68
N GLY A 97 -11.50 2.70 -8.48
CA GLY A 97 -11.03 1.76 -7.48
C GLY A 97 -9.65 1.19 -7.81
N GLY A 98 -9.36 -0.01 -7.37
CA GLY A 98 -8.11 -0.72 -7.61
C GLY A 98 -8.00 -1.97 -6.75
N ASN A 99 -6.84 -2.59 -6.74
CA ASN A 99 -6.59 -3.77 -5.93
C ASN A 99 -5.11 -3.89 -5.50
N ASP A 100 -4.86 -4.80 -4.59
CA ASP A 100 -3.55 -5.13 -4.05
C ASP A 100 -2.52 -5.48 -5.14
N ILE A 101 -2.89 -6.32 -6.12
CA ILE A 101 -1.98 -6.77 -7.17
C ILE A 101 -1.46 -5.58 -7.99
N ARG A 102 -2.36 -4.66 -8.36
CA ARG A 102 -2.00 -3.46 -9.14
C ARG A 102 -0.95 -2.60 -8.44
N GLY A 103 -1.17 -2.34 -7.16
CA GLY A 103 -0.23 -1.54 -6.36
C GLY A 103 1.08 -2.27 -6.09
N VAL A 104 1.04 -3.54 -5.72
CA VAL A 104 2.24 -4.35 -5.48
C VAL A 104 3.12 -4.42 -6.71
N VAL A 105 2.55 -4.66 -7.90
CA VAL A 105 3.33 -4.69 -9.15
C VAL A 105 4.04 -3.34 -9.39
N ARG A 106 3.39 -2.22 -9.09
CA ARG A 106 4.02 -0.90 -9.21
C ARG A 106 5.15 -0.69 -8.21
N LEU A 107 4.92 -1.02 -6.96
CA LEU A 107 5.93 -0.89 -5.90
C LEU A 107 7.15 -1.78 -6.14
N MET A 108 6.97 -2.96 -6.75
CA MET A 108 8.06 -3.88 -7.11
C MET A 108 8.80 -3.51 -8.39
N ASN A 109 8.17 -2.80 -9.32
CA ASN A 109 8.77 -2.40 -10.61
C ASN A 109 9.69 -1.18 -10.51
N TRP A 110 10.30 -0.94 -9.35
CA TRP A 110 11.19 0.20 -9.09
C TRP A 110 10.53 1.59 -9.24
N ASN A 111 9.21 1.64 -9.44
CA ASN A 111 8.46 2.89 -9.35
C ASN A 111 8.13 3.29 -7.91
N GLY A 112 8.30 2.37 -6.95
CA GLY A 112 8.30 2.58 -5.50
C GLY A 112 7.20 3.47 -4.94
N GLY A 113 7.32 3.78 -3.65
CA GLY A 113 6.53 4.80 -2.97
C GLY A 113 7.25 6.14 -2.98
N ALA A 114 6.65 7.18 -3.55
CA ALA A 114 7.16 8.55 -3.51
C ALA A 114 6.68 9.28 -2.24
N ASP A 115 7.33 10.38 -1.90
CA ASP A 115 7.00 11.21 -0.75
C ASP A 115 5.67 11.94 -0.95
N GLU A 116 4.83 12.03 0.09
CA GLU A 116 3.56 12.76 0.05
C GLU A 116 3.77 14.25 -0.21
N ASP A 117 4.81 14.86 0.35
CA ASP A 117 5.13 16.28 0.12
C ASP A 117 5.42 16.60 -1.35
N ALA A 118 5.94 15.63 -2.10
CA ALA A 118 6.21 15.80 -3.53
C ALA A 118 4.95 15.63 -4.40
N TYR A 119 4.01 14.80 -3.98
CA TYR A 119 2.77 14.48 -4.73
C TYR A 119 1.57 14.43 -3.81
N PRO A 120 1.13 15.57 -3.23
CA PRO A 120 0.10 15.59 -2.20
C PRO A 120 -1.23 14.99 -2.68
N TYR A 121 -1.86 14.20 -1.80
CA TYR A 121 -3.19 13.68 -2.03
C TYR A 121 -4.25 14.76 -1.81
N VAL A 122 -5.16 14.93 -2.77
CA VAL A 122 -6.18 15.98 -2.73
C VAL A 122 -7.58 15.37 -2.69
N THR A 123 -8.32 15.66 -1.63
CA THR A 123 -9.68 15.12 -1.39
C THR A 123 -10.79 15.94 -2.07
N SER A 124 -10.57 17.23 -2.32
CA SER A 124 -11.60 18.20 -2.72
C SER A 124 -11.73 18.41 -4.23
N SER A 125 -10.66 18.25 -4.98
CA SER A 125 -10.60 18.50 -6.42
C SER A 125 -9.79 17.42 -7.14
N LEU A 126 -9.99 17.30 -8.46
CA LEU A 126 -9.12 16.48 -9.29
C LEU A 126 -7.76 17.16 -9.41
N PRO A 127 -6.66 16.53 -8.95
CA PRO A 127 -5.34 17.08 -9.12
C PRO A 127 -4.85 16.92 -10.57
N ASP A 128 -3.86 17.75 -10.95
CA ASP A 128 -3.23 17.66 -12.27
C ASP A 128 -2.59 16.28 -12.52
N ALA A 129 -2.47 15.91 -13.80
CA ALA A 129 -1.75 14.72 -14.19
C ALA A 129 -0.28 14.78 -13.76
N LEU A 130 0.28 13.64 -13.40
CA LEU A 130 1.71 13.54 -13.08
C LEU A 130 2.50 13.33 -14.38
N GLU A 131 3.66 13.96 -14.44
CA GLU A 131 4.63 13.72 -15.51
C GLU A 131 5.16 12.28 -15.41
N ARG A 132 5.42 11.63 -16.54
CA ARG A 132 5.92 10.25 -16.58
C ARG A 132 7.21 10.04 -15.78
N THR A 133 8.07 11.04 -15.74
CA THR A 133 9.31 11.04 -14.95
C THR A 133 9.08 11.00 -13.44
N ALA A 134 7.90 11.43 -12.97
CA ALA A 134 7.53 11.36 -11.56
C ALA A 134 7.52 9.91 -11.03
N ALA A 135 7.32 8.91 -11.90
CA ALA A 135 7.39 7.51 -11.53
C ALA A 135 8.74 7.08 -10.95
N GLN A 136 9.81 7.82 -11.24
CA GLN A 136 11.17 7.53 -10.77
C GLN A 136 11.50 8.16 -9.40
N ASN A 137 10.62 9.01 -8.87
CA ASN A 137 10.86 9.73 -7.62
C ASN A 137 10.49 8.89 -6.39
N ALA A 138 10.86 7.62 -6.41
CA ALA A 138 10.57 6.72 -5.30
C ALA A 138 11.50 6.97 -4.11
N LYS A 139 10.93 6.99 -2.91
CA LYS A 139 11.62 7.05 -1.62
C LYS A 139 11.83 5.66 -1.03
N LEU A 140 10.87 4.78 -1.26
CA LEU A 140 10.90 3.39 -0.82
C LEU A 140 10.57 2.44 -1.97
N TYR A 141 11.18 1.27 -1.92
CA TYR A 141 10.92 0.18 -2.86
C TYR A 141 10.45 -1.06 -2.13
N LEU A 142 9.50 -1.77 -2.72
CA LEU A 142 9.01 -3.03 -2.19
C LEU A 142 9.93 -4.17 -2.61
N GLU A 143 10.62 -4.78 -1.65
CA GLU A 143 11.50 -5.91 -1.90
C GLU A 143 10.70 -7.23 -2.00
N ASN A 144 9.73 -7.41 -1.10
CA ASN A 144 8.91 -8.63 -1.02
C ASN A 144 7.47 -8.31 -0.69
N ALA A 145 6.54 -9.10 -1.24
CA ALA A 145 5.13 -9.08 -0.88
C ALA A 145 4.64 -10.51 -0.62
N TYR A 146 3.85 -10.68 0.43
CA TYR A 146 3.21 -11.94 0.78
C TYR A 146 1.71 -11.78 0.66
N ARG A 147 1.07 -12.69 -0.06
CA ARG A 147 -0.38 -12.69 -0.23
C ARG A 147 -0.97 -13.96 0.37
N TYR A 148 -2.00 -13.79 1.16
CA TYR A 148 -2.80 -14.88 1.69
C TYR A 148 -4.22 -14.81 1.14
N ASN A 149 -4.70 -15.91 0.54
CA ASN A 149 -6.04 -15.97 -0.03
C ASN A 149 -6.99 -16.62 0.95
N PHE A 150 -7.75 -15.82 1.66
CA PHE A 150 -8.71 -16.25 2.66
C PHE A 150 -9.85 -17.12 2.10
N ALA A 151 -10.20 -16.93 0.83
CA ALA A 151 -11.31 -17.65 0.21
C ALA A 151 -10.99 -19.14 -0.04
N GLU A 152 -9.72 -19.48 -0.14
CA GLU A 152 -9.25 -20.86 -0.37
C GLU A 152 -9.06 -21.64 0.94
N GLU A 153 -9.07 -20.96 2.09
CA GLU A 153 -8.90 -21.60 3.39
C GLU A 153 -10.23 -22.16 3.91
N THR A 154 -10.22 -23.46 4.22
CA THR A 154 -11.39 -24.16 4.76
C THR A 154 -11.50 -24.05 6.27
N ASP A 155 -10.36 -23.95 6.97
CA ASP A 155 -10.31 -23.70 8.41
C ASP A 155 -10.27 -22.20 8.70
N LYS A 156 -11.39 -21.64 9.16
CA LYS A 156 -11.53 -20.23 9.44
C LYS A 156 -10.71 -19.78 10.65
N ASP A 157 -10.50 -20.64 11.62
CA ASP A 157 -9.68 -20.29 12.79
C ASP A 157 -8.20 -20.24 12.42
N GLU A 158 -7.74 -21.16 11.57
CA GLU A 158 -6.37 -21.09 11.05
C GLU A 158 -6.18 -19.85 10.16
N ALA A 159 -7.16 -19.53 9.29
CA ALA A 159 -7.13 -18.31 8.50
C ALA A 159 -6.95 -17.05 9.34
N VAL A 160 -7.73 -16.93 10.43
CA VAL A 160 -7.61 -15.82 11.38
C VAL A 160 -6.23 -15.79 12.05
N ASN A 161 -5.70 -16.96 12.42
CA ASN A 161 -4.38 -17.08 13.04
C ASN A 161 -3.25 -16.67 12.10
N VAL A 162 -3.34 -17.02 10.80
CA VAL A 162 -2.38 -16.58 9.79
C VAL A 162 -2.35 -15.05 9.71
N VAL A 163 -3.51 -14.39 9.62
CA VAL A 163 -3.58 -12.93 9.56
C VAL A 163 -3.03 -12.27 10.83
N LYS A 164 -3.36 -12.81 12.01
CA LYS A 164 -2.79 -12.32 13.27
C LYS A 164 -1.27 -12.40 13.29
N LYS A 165 -0.70 -13.52 12.81
CA LYS A 165 0.74 -13.69 12.68
C LYS A 165 1.34 -12.68 11.69
N MET A 166 0.71 -12.48 10.52
CA MET A 166 1.17 -11.50 9.54
C MET A 166 1.21 -10.08 10.12
N ILE A 167 0.18 -9.68 10.87
CA ILE A 167 0.17 -8.36 11.55
C ILE A 167 1.33 -8.26 12.57
N MET A 168 1.56 -9.29 13.35
CA MET A 168 2.64 -9.29 14.34
C MET A 168 4.04 -9.31 13.70
N ASP A 169 4.20 -10.03 12.59
CA ASP A 169 5.48 -10.22 11.92
C ASP A 169 5.85 -9.02 11.03
N TYR A 170 4.85 -8.42 10.35
CA TYR A 170 5.07 -7.34 9.38
C TYR A 170 4.57 -5.97 9.85
N GLY A 171 3.81 -5.91 10.95
CA GLY A 171 3.29 -4.68 11.55
C GLY A 171 1.92 -4.26 11.05
N ALA A 172 1.67 -4.39 9.77
CA ALA A 172 0.37 -4.15 9.16
C ALA A 172 0.14 -5.09 7.97
N VAL A 173 -1.11 -5.24 7.58
CA VAL A 173 -1.52 -5.97 6.37
C VAL A 173 -2.53 -5.13 5.58
N SER A 174 -2.38 -5.12 4.27
CA SER A 174 -3.42 -4.61 3.37
C SER A 174 -4.54 -5.65 3.29
N TRP A 175 -5.78 -5.19 3.44
CA TRP A 175 -6.94 -6.07 3.55
C TRP A 175 -8.02 -5.66 2.56
N SER A 176 -8.57 -6.64 1.84
CA SER A 176 -9.75 -6.46 1.00
C SER A 176 -10.90 -7.30 1.53
N TYR A 177 -12.08 -6.71 1.66
CA TYR A 177 -13.27 -7.39 2.13
C TYR A 177 -14.52 -6.97 1.34
N TYR A 178 -15.53 -7.83 1.37
CA TYR A 178 -16.84 -7.47 0.85
C TYR A 178 -17.53 -6.51 1.82
N ASN A 179 -17.84 -5.30 1.33
CA ASN A 179 -18.58 -4.32 2.10
C ASN A 179 -20.08 -4.47 1.83
N ASP A 180 -20.83 -4.95 2.83
CA ASP A 180 -22.29 -4.96 2.80
C ASP A 180 -22.80 -3.80 3.62
N ALA A 181 -23.45 -2.83 2.96
CA ALA A 181 -24.03 -1.63 3.60
C ALA A 181 -24.97 -1.95 4.80
N LYS A 182 -25.48 -3.18 4.88
CA LYS A 182 -26.28 -3.67 6.00
C LYS A 182 -25.51 -3.74 7.33
N TYR A 183 -24.18 -3.83 7.27
CA TYR A 183 -23.30 -3.97 8.44
C TYR A 183 -22.39 -2.75 8.66
N VAL A 184 -22.57 -1.69 7.89
CA VAL A 184 -21.84 -0.43 8.05
C VAL A 184 -22.74 0.53 8.84
N ASN A 185 -22.33 0.87 10.04
CA ASN A 185 -23.02 1.87 10.88
C ASN A 185 -22.57 3.28 10.50
#